data_e5ecd25cd8698676f34234bef90a2584
#
_entry.id   e5ecd25cd8698676f34234bef90a2584
#
_cell.length_a   1.000
_cell.length_b   1.000
_cell.length_c   1.000
_cell.angle_alpha   90.00
_cell.angle_beta   90.00
_cell.angle_gamma   90.00
#
_symmetry.space_group_name_H-M   'P 1'
#
loop_
_entity.id
_entity.type
_entity.pdbx_description
1 polymer ?
#
loop_
_entity_poly.entity_id
_entity_poly.type
_entity_poly.pdbx_seq_one_letter_code
_entity_poly.pdbx_strand_id
1 'polypeptide(L)'
;WTRMGQSSPKKLEQLLKLGEDEAIQAVAHAPTLTDELARRAWWALPTMEVARVMLSRPAILEGQMGKQLAQFLAEHLPFEQDQVAAMHTVRALVASRLLEAPELEQLWRKAQRRPHYLIGFLESMPNQLPNMATERAKVVNLQGDSPATRLLQHCFSAAGQAYIATAILVLEKPQTHEAVA
;
A
#
# COMPACT_ATOMS: atom_id res chain seq x y z
N TRP A 1 12.94 -14.83 18.81
CA TRP A 1 11.91 -14.21 17.95
C TRP A 1 12.20 -14.40 16.45
N THR A 2 13.44 -14.54 16.03
CA THR A 2 13.85 -14.70 14.62
C THR A 2 13.46 -16.02 13.95
N ARG A 3 12.83 -16.95 14.65
CA ARG A 3 12.34 -18.23 14.10
C ARG A 3 10.83 -18.26 13.78
N MET A 4 10.12 -17.14 13.87
CA MET A 4 8.67 -17.09 13.57
C MET A 4 8.31 -17.34 12.09
N GLY A 5 9.27 -17.29 11.18
CA GLY A 5 9.04 -17.61 9.77
C GLY A 5 8.61 -19.06 9.47
N GLN A 6 8.60 -19.93 10.47
CA GLN A 6 8.22 -21.35 10.35
C GLN A 6 7.06 -21.74 11.28
N SER A 7 6.26 -20.79 11.77
CA SER A 7 5.11 -21.12 12.62
C SER A 7 4.04 -21.85 11.79
N SER A 8 3.74 -23.08 12.16
CA SER A 8 2.66 -23.83 11.51
C SER A 8 1.30 -23.19 11.83
N PRO A 9 0.28 -23.30 10.98
CA PRO A 9 -1.07 -22.78 11.25
C PRO A 9 -1.63 -23.22 12.60
N LYS A 10 -1.33 -24.45 13.04
CA LYS A 10 -1.74 -24.95 14.38
C LYS A 10 -1.14 -24.16 15.53
N LYS A 11 0.13 -23.72 15.43
CA LYS A 11 0.76 -22.88 16.45
C LYS A 11 0.17 -21.47 16.46
N LEU A 12 -0.16 -20.91 15.31
CA LEU A 12 -0.84 -19.62 15.20
C LEU A 12 -2.25 -19.68 15.82
N GLU A 13 -2.97 -20.78 15.61
CA GLU A 13 -4.26 -21.01 16.25
C GLU A 13 -4.15 -21.07 17.79
N GLN A 14 -3.09 -21.68 18.31
CA GLN A 14 -2.82 -21.71 19.75
C GLN A 14 -2.52 -20.30 20.30
N LEU A 15 -1.78 -19.48 19.55
CA LEU A 15 -1.51 -18.09 19.93
C LEU A 15 -2.81 -17.27 20.00
N LEU A 16 -3.72 -17.43 19.03
CA LEU A 16 -5.02 -16.75 19.08
C LEU A 16 -5.86 -17.10 20.31
N LYS A 17 -5.71 -18.31 20.86
CA LYS A 17 -6.43 -18.73 22.08
C LYS A 17 -5.96 -18.01 23.35
N LEU A 18 -4.80 -17.36 23.33
CA LEU A 18 -4.35 -16.53 24.45
C LEU A 18 -5.22 -15.28 24.62
N GLY A 19 -5.78 -14.76 23.51
CA GLY A 19 -6.68 -13.61 23.52
C GLY A 19 -6.00 -12.28 23.82
N GLU A 20 -4.67 -12.24 23.87
CA GLU A 20 -3.88 -11.03 24.11
C GLU A 20 -3.62 -10.30 22.78
N ASP A 21 -3.67 -8.97 22.79
CA ASP A 21 -3.51 -8.13 21.60
C ASP A 21 -2.17 -8.39 20.89
N GLU A 22 -1.09 -8.58 21.66
CA GLU A 22 0.24 -8.88 21.14
C GLU A 22 0.28 -10.25 20.45
N ALA A 23 -0.46 -11.23 20.95
CA ALA A 23 -0.55 -12.55 20.34
C ALA A 23 -1.33 -12.48 19.01
N ILE A 24 -2.41 -11.70 18.98
CA ILE A 24 -3.21 -11.47 17.77
C ILE A 24 -2.40 -10.73 16.71
N GLN A 25 -1.67 -9.68 17.09
CA GLN A 25 -0.77 -8.96 16.21
C GLN A 25 0.34 -9.88 15.67
N ALA A 26 0.92 -10.73 16.51
CA ALA A 26 1.93 -11.72 16.09
C ALA A 26 1.37 -12.69 15.04
N VAL A 27 0.11 -13.11 15.17
CA VAL A 27 -0.58 -13.94 14.17
C VAL A 27 -0.79 -13.18 12.88
N ALA A 28 -1.24 -11.92 12.93
CA ALA A 28 -1.43 -11.07 11.76
C ALA A 28 -0.12 -10.87 10.96
N HIS A 29 1.01 -10.78 11.66
CA HIS A 29 2.34 -10.65 11.08
C HIS A 29 2.92 -11.97 10.54
N ALA A 30 2.32 -13.12 10.82
CA ALA A 30 2.88 -14.40 10.43
C ALA A 30 2.89 -14.61 8.91
N PRO A 31 4.01 -15.05 8.30
CA PRO A 31 4.07 -15.32 6.86
C PRO A 31 3.13 -16.47 6.42
N THR A 32 2.80 -17.36 7.35
CA THR A 32 1.92 -18.53 7.14
C THR A 32 0.48 -18.26 7.53
N LEU A 33 0.07 -16.97 7.64
CA LEU A 33 -1.29 -16.58 7.90
C LEU A 33 -2.21 -17.10 6.79
N THR A 34 -3.29 -17.79 7.19
CA THR A 34 -4.35 -18.26 6.28
C THR A 34 -5.56 -17.33 6.38
N ASP A 35 -6.43 -17.36 5.37
CA ASP A 35 -7.65 -16.54 5.35
C ASP A 35 -8.55 -16.81 6.57
N GLU A 36 -8.68 -18.08 6.99
CA GLU A 36 -9.44 -18.44 8.18
C GLU A 36 -8.82 -17.93 9.49
N LEU A 37 -7.49 -17.98 9.63
CA LEU A 37 -6.81 -17.42 10.80
C LEU A 37 -6.91 -15.87 10.80
N ALA A 38 -6.84 -15.24 9.63
CA ALA A 38 -7.05 -13.81 9.50
C ALA A 38 -8.45 -13.40 9.92
N ARG A 39 -9.48 -14.16 9.51
CA ARG A 39 -10.86 -13.92 9.93
C ARG A 39 -11.02 -13.95 11.46
N ARG A 40 -10.41 -14.93 12.12
CA ARG A 40 -10.45 -15.06 13.59
C ARG A 40 -9.68 -13.95 14.27
N ALA A 41 -8.47 -13.64 13.80
CA ALA A 41 -7.67 -12.55 14.34
C ALA A 41 -8.36 -11.19 14.16
N TRP A 42 -8.97 -10.96 12.99
CA TRP A 42 -9.77 -9.77 12.71
C TRP A 42 -10.97 -9.64 13.65
N TRP A 43 -11.69 -10.74 13.88
CA TRP A 43 -12.82 -10.72 14.82
C TRP A 43 -12.39 -10.38 16.25
N ALA A 44 -11.20 -10.80 16.65
CA ALA A 44 -10.67 -10.56 17.99
C ALA A 44 -10.08 -9.15 18.17
N LEU A 45 -9.45 -8.58 17.14
CA LEU A 45 -8.78 -7.26 17.19
C LEU A 45 -8.95 -6.47 15.87
N PRO A 46 -10.12 -5.84 15.63
CA PRO A 46 -10.42 -5.11 14.39
C PRO A 46 -9.78 -3.70 14.39
N THR A 47 -8.46 -3.61 14.23
CA THR A 47 -7.72 -2.34 14.19
C THR A 47 -7.17 -2.05 12.80
N MET A 48 -6.94 -0.76 12.49
CA MET A 48 -6.32 -0.32 11.23
C MET A 48 -4.94 -0.96 11.02
N GLU A 49 -4.16 -1.12 12.07
CA GLU A 49 -2.83 -1.74 12.02
C GLU A 49 -2.92 -3.22 11.62
N VAL A 50 -3.77 -3.99 12.30
CA VAL A 50 -3.99 -5.41 12.00
C VAL A 50 -4.48 -5.57 10.55
N ALA A 51 -5.43 -4.76 10.11
CA ALA A 51 -5.94 -4.80 8.74
C ALA A 51 -4.83 -4.52 7.70
N ARG A 52 -3.99 -3.50 7.92
CA ARG A 52 -2.87 -3.16 7.02
C ARG A 52 -1.89 -4.32 6.87
N VAL A 53 -1.52 -4.91 8.00
CA VAL A 53 -0.54 -6.01 8.01
C VAL A 53 -1.10 -7.25 7.31
N MET A 54 -2.34 -7.62 7.60
CA MET A 54 -2.99 -8.76 6.95
C MET A 54 -3.12 -8.54 5.44
N LEU A 55 -3.51 -7.34 5.00
CA LEU A 55 -3.70 -7.00 3.59
C LEU A 55 -2.40 -7.08 2.77
N SER A 56 -1.23 -7.10 3.41
CA SER A 56 0.05 -7.34 2.76
C SER A 56 0.35 -8.82 2.47
N ARG A 57 -0.51 -9.75 2.91
CA ARG A 57 -0.27 -11.20 2.79
C ARG A 57 -0.92 -11.77 1.53
N PRO A 58 -0.19 -12.51 0.67
CA PRO A 58 -0.75 -13.07 -0.56
C PRO A 58 -1.99 -13.94 -0.32
N ALA A 59 -1.96 -14.81 0.70
CA ALA A 59 -3.11 -15.67 1.03
C ALA A 59 -4.39 -14.88 1.39
N ILE A 60 -4.24 -13.67 1.88
CA ILE A 60 -5.37 -12.78 2.21
C ILE A 60 -5.86 -12.06 0.97
N LEU A 61 -4.97 -11.64 0.08
CA LEU A 61 -5.33 -10.99 -1.19
C LEU A 61 -6.15 -11.93 -2.09
N GLU A 62 -5.82 -13.22 -2.07
CA GLU A 62 -6.53 -14.26 -2.83
C GLU A 62 -7.78 -14.78 -2.10
N GLY A 63 -7.92 -14.48 -0.80
CA GLY A 63 -8.99 -14.96 0.07
C GLY A 63 -10.20 -14.02 0.11
N GLN A 64 -11.17 -14.40 0.95
CA GLN A 64 -12.39 -13.61 1.17
C GLN A 64 -12.14 -12.40 2.09
N MET A 65 -11.20 -12.52 3.02
CA MET A 65 -10.87 -11.45 3.97
C MET A 65 -10.28 -10.22 3.29
N GLY A 66 -9.56 -10.38 2.18
CA GLY A 66 -8.90 -9.27 1.49
C GLY A 66 -9.85 -8.11 1.17
N LYS A 67 -11.00 -8.39 0.54
CA LYS A 67 -12.00 -7.36 0.22
C LYS A 67 -12.56 -6.69 1.47
N GLN A 68 -12.84 -7.46 2.51
CA GLN A 68 -13.39 -6.96 3.78
C GLN A 68 -12.41 -6.01 4.47
N LEU A 69 -11.13 -6.38 4.51
CA LEU A 69 -10.07 -5.56 5.09
C LEU A 69 -9.81 -4.29 4.27
N ALA A 70 -9.80 -4.41 2.94
CA ALA A 70 -9.64 -3.25 2.05
C ALA A 70 -10.78 -2.25 2.21
N GLN A 71 -12.03 -2.71 2.27
CA GLN A 71 -13.19 -1.88 2.51
C GLN A 71 -13.11 -1.17 3.87
N PHE A 72 -12.80 -1.91 4.93
CA PHE A 72 -12.62 -1.33 6.26
C PHE A 72 -11.55 -0.23 6.27
N LEU A 73 -10.37 -0.51 5.69
CA LEU A 73 -9.30 0.48 5.61
C LEU A 73 -9.71 1.73 4.81
N ALA A 74 -10.41 1.57 3.69
CA ALA A 74 -10.88 2.68 2.87
C ALA A 74 -11.90 3.56 3.60
N GLU A 75 -12.81 2.95 4.39
CA GLU A 75 -13.82 3.63 5.20
C GLU A 75 -13.21 4.40 6.36
N HIS A 76 -12.20 3.82 7.04
CA HIS A 76 -11.60 4.39 8.24
C HIS A 76 -10.42 5.33 7.97
N LEU A 77 -9.79 5.25 6.80
CA LEU A 77 -8.67 6.10 6.41
C LEU A 77 -8.91 7.62 6.62
N PRO A 78 -10.12 8.18 6.39
CA PRO A 78 -10.34 9.61 6.63
C PRO A 78 -10.19 10.04 8.09
N PHE A 79 -10.32 9.11 9.03
CA PHE A 79 -10.24 9.34 10.48
C PHE A 79 -8.84 9.10 11.05
N GLU A 80 -7.90 8.56 10.23
CA GLU A 80 -6.51 8.36 10.64
C GLU A 80 -5.81 9.71 10.79
N GLN A 81 -5.36 10.01 12.00
CA GLN A 81 -4.70 11.27 12.33
C GLN A 81 -3.19 11.21 12.11
N ASP A 82 -2.59 10.04 12.26
CA ASP A 82 -1.17 9.83 11.96
C ASP A 82 -0.97 9.79 10.45
N GLN A 83 -0.22 10.76 9.94
CA GLN A 83 0.05 10.90 8.50
C GLN A 83 0.87 9.73 7.95
N VAL A 84 1.79 9.18 8.74
CA VAL A 84 2.60 8.02 8.35
C VAL A 84 1.73 6.77 8.29
N ALA A 85 0.90 6.54 9.29
CA ALA A 85 -0.07 5.45 9.30
C ALA A 85 -1.07 5.56 8.14
N ALA A 86 -1.55 6.78 7.84
CA ALA A 86 -2.42 7.04 6.69
C ALA A 86 -1.72 6.75 5.34
N MET A 87 -0.46 7.16 5.18
CA MET A 87 0.37 6.83 4.02
C MET A 87 0.50 5.32 3.83
N HIS A 88 0.84 4.60 4.91
CA HIS A 88 0.92 3.13 4.88
C HIS A 88 -0.42 2.47 4.54
N THR A 89 -1.53 3.04 4.99
CA THR A 89 -2.87 2.55 4.64
C THR A 89 -3.16 2.73 3.16
N VAL A 90 -2.87 3.90 2.58
CA VAL A 90 -3.02 4.13 1.13
C VAL A 90 -2.14 3.16 0.34
N ARG A 91 -0.87 2.99 0.75
CA ARG A 91 0.05 2.04 0.13
C ARG A 91 -0.53 0.61 0.13
N ALA A 92 -1.03 0.14 1.27
CA ALA A 92 -1.62 -1.20 1.38
C ALA A 92 -2.86 -1.36 0.49
N LEU A 93 -3.75 -0.37 0.47
CA LEU A 93 -4.96 -0.36 -0.34
C LEU A 93 -4.63 -0.41 -1.84
N VAL A 94 -3.73 0.46 -2.30
CA VAL A 94 -3.36 0.54 -3.72
C VAL A 94 -2.59 -0.71 -4.17
N ALA A 95 -1.65 -1.19 -3.34
CA ALA A 95 -0.87 -2.40 -3.64
C ALA A 95 -1.73 -3.67 -3.68
N SER A 96 -2.81 -3.74 -2.88
CA SER A 96 -3.72 -4.88 -2.84
C SER A 96 -4.45 -5.13 -4.15
N ARG A 97 -4.70 -4.07 -4.95
CA ARG A 97 -5.51 -4.09 -6.18
C ARG A 97 -6.94 -4.60 -5.97
N LEU A 98 -7.46 -4.51 -4.75
CA LEU A 98 -8.81 -4.95 -4.39
C LEU A 98 -9.85 -3.84 -4.47
N LEU A 99 -9.40 -2.58 -4.62
CA LEU A 99 -10.30 -1.44 -4.83
C LEU A 99 -10.85 -1.49 -6.26
N GLU A 100 -12.15 -1.25 -6.38
CA GLU A 100 -12.81 -1.04 -7.66
C GLU A 100 -12.34 0.29 -8.29
N ALA A 101 -12.45 0.42 -9.62
CA ALA A 101 -11.98 1.62 -10.33
C ALA A 101 -12.59 2.93 -9.78
N PRO A 102 -13.90 3.02 -9.43
CA PRO A 102 -14.47 4.22 -8.82
C PRO A 102 -13.89 4.55 -7.44
N GLU A 103 -13.59 3.52 -6.64
CA GLU A 103 -13.02 3.69 -5.29
C GLU A 103 -11.59 4.19 -5.37
N LEU A 104 -10.80 3.62 -6.29
CA LEU A 104 -9.43 4.06 -6.55
C LEU A 104 -9.39 5.52 -7.03
N GLU A 105 -10.30 5.91 -7.93
CA GLU A 105 -10.42 7.28 -8.41
C GLU A 105 -10.82 8.24 -7.28
N GLN A 106 -11.75 7.83 -6.41
CA GLN A 106 -12.13 8.63 -5.25
C GLN A 106 -10.98 8.80 -4.26
N LEU A 107 -10.21 7.73 -4.01
CA LEU A 107 -9.01 7.76 -3.19
C LEU A 107 -7.96 8.71 -3.79
N TRP A 108 -7.75 8.64 -5.11
CA TRP A 108 -6.86 9.53 -5.84
C TRP A 108 -7.27 11.00 -5.71
N ARG A 109 -8.55 11.33 -5.87
CA ARG A 109 -9.06 12.71 -5.67
C ARG A 109 -8.80 13.22 -4.26
N LYS A 110 -8.93 12.38 -3.23
CA LYS A 110 -8.56 12.72 -1.85
C LYS A 110 -7.05 12.94 -1.72
N ALA A 111 -6.23 12.13 -2.40
CA ALA A 111 -4.78 12.21 -2.38
C ALA A 111 -4.25 13.56 -2.91
N GLN A 112 -4.91 14.18 -3.90
CA GLN A 112 -4.52 15.49 -4.43
C GLN A 112 -4.49 16.60 -3.36
N ARG A 113 -5.19 16.42 -2.25
CA ARG A 113 -5.25 17.36 -1.13
C ARG A 113 -4.40 16.96 0.07
N ARG A 114 -3.80 15.76 0.04
CA ARG A 114 -3.05 15.16 1.16
C ARG A 114 -1.75 14.55 0.64
N PRO A 115 -0.61 15.27 0.70
CA PRO A 115 0.66 14.81 0.13
C PRO A 115 1.08 13.41 0.58
N HIS A 116 0.87 13.06 1.85
CA HIS A 116 1.18 11.72 2.37
C HIS A 116 0.37 10.60 1.70
N TYR A 117 -0.83 10.87 1.16
CA TYR A 117 -1.56 9.88 0.35
C TYR A 117 -0.90 9.70 -1.02
N LEU A 118 -0.41 10.79 -1.64
CA LEU A 118 0.30 10.71 -2.92
C LEU A 118 1.54 9.84 -2.83
N ILE A 119 2.26 9.86 -1.71
CA ILE A 119 3.42 8.98 -1.49
C ILE A 119 3.00 7.51 -1.57
N GLY A 120 1.90 7.12 -0.92
CA GLY A 120 1.38 5.76 -1.00
C GLY A 120 1.07 5.31 -2.44
N PHE A 121 0.58 6.21 -3.29
CA PHE A 121 0.38 5.94 -4.73
C PHE A 121 1.71 5.81 -5.49
N LEU A 122 2.65 6.75 -5.26
CA LEU A 122 3.97 6.73 -5.91
C LEU A 122 4.74 5.44 -5.63
N GLU A 123 4.67 4.94 -4.40
CA GLU A 123 5.31 3.68 -4.01
C GLU A 123 4.63 2.43 -4.60
N SER A 124 3.28 2.44 -4.70
CA SER A 124 2.52 1.23 -5.02
C SER A 124 2.22 1.06 -6.50
N MET A 125 2.09 2.15 -7.26
CA MET A 125 1.76 2.11 -8.68
C MET A 125 2.48 3.19 -9.50
N PRO A 126 3.82 3.23 -9.48
CA PRO A 126 4.62 4.32 -10.09
C PRO A 126 4.38 4.50 -11.59
N ASN A 127 3.99 3.43 -12.29
CA ASN A 127 3.80 3.43 -13.74
C ASN A 127 2.32 3.57 -14.17
N GLN A 128 1.38 3.60 -13.23
CA GLN A 128 -0.06 3.55 -13.52
C GLN A 128 -0.84 4.54 -12.66
N LEU A 129 -0.25 5.70 -12.37
CA LEU A 129 -0.93 6.74 -11.61
C LEU A 129 -2.21 7.19 -12.34
N PRO A 130 -3.30 7.47 -11.61
CA PRO A 130 -4.59 7.86 -12.22
C PRO A 130 -4.55 9.22 -12.95
N ASN A 131 -3.51 10.03 -12.76
CA ASN A 131 -3.37 11.29 -13.48
C ASN A 131 -2.88 11.06 -14.93
N MET A 132 -3.47 11.84 -15.83
CA MET A 132 -3.03 11.88 -17.21
C MET A 132 -1.85 12.86 -17.34
N ALA A 133 -0.77 12.44 -18.01
CA ALA A 133 0.32 13.31 -18.39
C ALA A 133 0.65 13.15 -19.88
N THR A 134 1.15 14.22 -20.48
CA THR A 134 1.58 14.18 -21.87
C THR A 134 3.04 13.71 -21.93
N GLU A 135 3.31 12.82 -22.88
CA GLU A 135 4.67 12.40 -23.16
C GLU A 135 5.51 13.63 -23.54
N ARG A 136 6.70 13.74 -22.95
CA ARG A 136 7.61 14.84 -23.24
C ARG A 136 8.44 14.53 -24.49
N ALA A 137 8.57 15.50 -25.38
CA ALA A 137 9.42 15.37 -26.55
C ALA A 137 10.87 15.02 -26.14
N LYS A 138 11.45 14.01 -26.78
CA LYS A 138 12.82 13.58 -26.51
C LYS A 138 13.78 14.63 -27.10
N VAL A 139 14.50 15.32 -26.23
CA VAL A 139 15.52 16.33 -26.63
C VAL A 139 16.82 15.66 -27.07
N VAL A 140 17.04 14.41 -26.63
CA VAL A 140 18.27 13.64 -26.93
C VAL A 140 17.90 12.36 -27.67
N ASN A 141 18.62 12.03 -28.72
CA ASN A 141 18.47 10.75 -29.40
C ASN A 141 19.04 9.63 -28.52
N LEU A 142 18.17 9.02 -27.70
CA LEU A 142 18.52 7.96 -26.78
C LEU A 142 18.68 6.64 -27.53
N GLN A 143 19.88 6.40 -28.07
CA GLN A 143 20.24 5.13 -28.71
C GLN A 143 20.91 4.18 -27.71
N GLY A 144 20.62 2.90 -27.83
CA GLY A 144 21.19 1.85 -26.97
C GLY A 144 20.20 1.33 -25.92
N ASP A 145 20.55 0.18 -25.31
CA ASP A 145 19.75 -0.54 -24.31
C ASP A 145 20.42 -0.54 -22.93
N SER A 146 21.14 0.54 -22.60
CA SER A 146 21.72 0.66 -21.26
C SER A 146 20.64 0.94 -20.21
N PRO A 147 20.86 0.57 -18.92
CA PRO A 147 19.93 0.90 -17.83
C PRO A 147 19.62 2.38 -17.76
N ALA A 148 20.62 3.25 -17.98
CA ALA A 148 20.43 4.69 -18.00
C ALA A 148 19.54 5.14 -19.17
N THR A 149 19.72 4.57 -20.37
CA THR A 149 18.87 4.87 -21.52
C THR A 149 17.41 4.48 -21.26
N ARG A 150 17.17 3.30 -20.70
CA ARG A 150 15.82 2.84 -20.35
C ARG A 150 15.17 3.74 -19.29
N LEU A 151 15.92 4.15 -18.26
CA LEU A 151 15.42 5.08 -17.25
C LEU A 151 15.03 6.43 -17.86
N LEU A 152 15.89 7.01 -18.70
CA LEU A 152 15.60 8.28 -19.38
C LEU A 152 14.39 8.16 -20.30
N GLN A 153 14.29 7.08 -21.08
CA GLN A 153 13.11 6.83 -21.92
C GLN A 153 11.83 6.76 -21.08
N HIS A 154 11.90 6.07 -19.93
CA HIS A 154 10.78 6.02 -19.00
C HIS A 154 10.42 7.40 -18.46
N CYS A 155 11.40 8.22 -18.06
CA CYS A 155 11.15 9.59 -17.60
C CYS A 155 10.44 10.47 -18.65
N PHE A 156 10.71 10.28 -19.94
CA PHE A 156 10.04 11.01 -21.01
C PHE A 156 8.64 10.47 -21.36
N SER A 157 8.32 9.25 -20.97
CA SER A 157 7.00 8.64 -21.21
C SER A 157 5.89 9.35 -20.43
N ALA A 158 4.64 9.18 -20.85
CA ALA A 158 3.47 9.70 -20.14
C ALA A 158 3.42 9.25 -18.66
N ALA A 159 3.75 7.97 -18.40
CA ALA A 159 3.82 7.44 -17.05
C ALA A 159 4.91 8.09 -16.20
N GLY A 160 6.12 8.24 -16.76
CA GLY A 160 7.23 8.92 -16.08
C GLY A 160 6.93 10.40 -15.81
N GLN A 161 6.30 11.09 -16.75
CA GLN A 161 5.88 12.49 -16.55
C GLN A 161 4.79 12.62 -15.48
N ALA A 162 3.83 11.68 -15.43
CA ALA A 162 2.82 11.63 -14.37
C ALA A 162 3.47 11.41 -12.99
N TYR A 163 4.44 10.48 -12.90
CA TYR A 163 5.19 10.24 -11.68
C TYR A 163 5.95 11.50 -11.23
N ILE A 164 6.73 12.12 -12.13
CA ILE A 164 7.52 13.32 -11.83
C ILE A 164 6.62 14.47 -11.37
N ALA A 165 5.52 14.74 -12.07
CA ALA A 165 4.58 15.78 -11.70
C ALA A 165 3.98 15.53 -10.29
N THR A 166 3.63 14.28 -9.98
CA THR A 166 3.10 13.91 -8.66
C THR A 166 4.16 14.04 -7.57
N ALA A 167 5.40 13.62 -7.83
CA ALA A 167 6.51 13.75 -6.89
C ALA A 167 6.83 15.24 -6.59
N ILE A 168 6.76 16.11 -7.58
CA ILE A 168 6.92 17.56 -7.39
C ILE A 168 5.85 18.10 -6.44
N LEU A 169 4.57 17.71 -6.62
CA LEU A 169 3.48 18.12 -5.71
C LEU A 169 3.73 17.70 -4.25
N VAL A 170 4.31 16.53 -4.03
CA VAL A 170 4.67 16.05 -2.68
C VAL A 170 5.80 16.90 -2.10
N LEU A 171 6.85 17.18 -2.88
CA LEU A 171 8.01 17.95 -2.44
C LEU A 171 7.72 19.44 -2.21
N GLU A 172 6.78 20.02 -2.94
CA GLU A 172 6.35 21.42 -2.75
C GLU A 172 5.63 21.63 -1.40
N LYS A 173 5.00 20.59 -0.85
CA LYS A 173 4.26 20.66 0.41
C LYS A 173 4.60 19.49 1.34
N PRO A 174 5.87 19.32 1.74
CA PRO A 174 6.25 18.22 2.61
C PRO A 174 5.62 18.42 3.99
N GLN A 175 4.90 17.40 4.46
CA GLN A 175 4.27 17.41 5.79
C GLN A 175 4.94 16.43 6.76
N THR A 176 5.77 15.53 6.25
CA THR A 176 6.49 14.51 7.04
C THR A 176 7.92 14.34 6.53
N HIS A 177 8.80 13.82 7.38
CA HIS A 177 10.18 13.48 6.97
C HIS A 177 10.20 12.42 5.86
N GLU A 178 9.25 11.48 5.86
CA GLU A 178 9.12 10.44 4.86
C GLU A 178 8.76 10.99 3.47
N ALA A 179 8.20 12.20 3.40
CA ALA A 179 7.92 12.87 2.12
C ALA A 179 9.20 13.36 1.42
N VAL A 180 10.30 13.47 2.14
CA VAL A 180 11.57 14.06 1.66
C VAL A 180 12.67 13.01 1.53
N ALA A 181 12.54 11.88 2.23
CA ALA A 181 13.48 10.76 2.17
C ALA A 181 13.26 9.89 0.93
#